data_2e14b4123e3bb806c7c5036796a10f1d
#
_entry.id   2e14b4123e3bb806c7c5036796a10f1d
#
_cell.length_a   1.000
_cell.length_b   1.000
_cell.length_c   1.000
_cell.angle_alpha   90.00
_cell.angle_beta   90.00
_cell.angle_gamma   90.00
#
_symmetry.space_group_name_H-M   'P 1'
#
loop_
_entity.id
_entity.type
_entity.pdbx_description
1 polymer ?
#
loop_
_entity_poly.entity_id
_entity_poly.type
_entity_poly.pdbx_seq_one_letter_code
_entity_poly.pdbx_strand_id
1 'polypeptide(L)'
;HICRTMWTSDNPIYEGKHYSISGAAAPPKPSVMPPICIGAYGEQIGLPMVGRLADVWNSSLHGNEDQWIKKRDIVRASAQQAGRDPKSIEISLTIERPLPTTDSESAQFADDLRHLIELDVSHFVLDFGHPKSTEPVLRFIEQVMQPVKTDH
;
A
#
# COMPACT_ATOMS: atom_id res chain seq x y z
N HIS A 1 8.96 -12.96 8.06
CA HIS A 1 10.08 -13.87 7.81
C HIS A 1 9.61 -15.22 7.24
N ILE A 2 8.66 -15.91 7.87
CA ILE A 2 8.19 -17.24 7.42
C ILE A 2 7.82 -17.24 5.93
N CYS A 3 6.99 -16.30 5.47
CA CYS A 3 6.60 -16.23 4.05
C CYS A 3 7.83 -16.16 3.12
N ARG A 4 8.79 -15.27 3.42
CA ARG A 4 10.01 -15.16 2.61
C ARG A 4 10.81 -16.48 2.61
N THR A 5 10.97 -17.11 3.78
CA THR A 5 11.64 -18.41 3.89
C THR A 5 10.93 -19.49 3.06
N MET A 6 9.60 -19.54 3.14
CA MET A 6 8.80 -20.50 2.35
C MET A 6 8.89 -20.24 0.84
N TRP A 7 8.97 -19.01 0.40
CA TRP A 7 9.08 -18.67 -1.02
C TRP A 7 10.46 -18.95 -1.62
N THR A 8 11.54 -18.87 -0.81
CA THR A 8 12.92 -18.95 -1.29
C THR A 8 13.60 -20.29 -1.08
N SER A 9 13.09 -21.15 -0.19
CA SER A 9 13.72 -22.42 0.16
C SER A 9 12.86 -23.61 -0.22
N ASP A 10 13.47 -24.64 -0.79
CA ASP A 10 12.80 -25.93 -1.06
C ASP A 10 12.54 -26.73 0.22
N ASN A 11 13.39 -26.54 1.23
CA ASN A 11 13.20 -27.10 2.56
C ASN A 11 13.22 -25.97 3.61
N PRO A 12 12.12 -25.21 3.75
CA PRO A 12 12.09 -24.05 4.62
C PRO A 12 12.15 -24.45 6.09
N ILE A 13 13.10 -23.86 6.81
CA ILE A 13 13.25 -24.00 8.26
C ILE A 13 13.27 -22.58 8.83
N TYR A 14 12.45 -22.32 9.81
CA TYR A 14 12.42 -21.06 10.55
C TYR A 14 12.07 -21.34 12.02
N GLU A 15 12.87 -20.82 12.92
CA GLU A 15 12.60 -20.86 14.36
C GLU A 15 12.48 -19.44 14.88
N GLY A 16 11.31 -19.08 15.36
CA GLY A 16 10.98 -17.79 15.96
C GLY A 16 10.40 -17.96 17.36
N LYS A 17 10.26 -16.84 18.07
CA LYS A 17 9.75 -16.84 19.45
C LYS A 17 8.33 -17.43 19.57
N HIS A 18 7.48 -17.25 18.56
CA HIS A 18 6.06 -17.61 18.62
C HIS A 18 5.66 -18.64 17.55
N TYR A 19 6.41 -18.73 16.47
CA TYR A 19 6.12 -19.60 15.33
C TYR A 19 7.40 -20.25 14.84
N SER A 20 7.31 -21.51 14.47
CA SER A 20 8.38 -22.25 13.80
C SER A 20 7.79 -23.03 12.62
N ILE A 21 8.59 -23.25 11.60
CA ILE A 21 8.29 -24.16 10.50
C ILE A 21 9.49 -25.07 10.25
N SER A 22 9.23 -26.32 9.88
CA SER A 22 10.23 -27.28 9.46
C SER A 22 9.66 -28.15 8.35
N GLY A 23 10.31 -28.14 7.18
CA GLY A 23 9.91 -28.97 6.04
C GLY A 23 8.56 -28.64 5.41
N ALA A 24 8.03 -27.42 5.63
CA ALA A 24 6.78 -26.98 5.03
C ALA A 24 6.97 -26.78 3.52
N ALA A 25 6.24 -27.53 2.68
CA ALA A 25 6.29 -27.35 1.22
C ALA A 25 5.32 -26.24 0.77
N ALA A 26 5.75 -25.38 -0.13
CA ALA A 26 4.91 -24.36 -0.75
C ALA A 26 5.18 -24.27 -2.28
N PRO A 27 4.90 -25.31 -3.06
CA PRO A 27 4.98 -25.27 -4.50
C PRO A 27 3.67 -24.70 -5.10
N PRO A 28 3.73 -24.01 -6.28
CA PRO A 28 4.95 -23.61 -6.94
C PRO A 28 5.64 -22.45 -6.25
N LYS A 29 6.97 -22.36 -6.37
CA LYS A 29 7.73 -21.20 -5.91
C LYS A 29 7.48 -20.01 -6.84
N PRO A 30 7.38 -18.78 -6.31
CA PRO A 30 7.27 -17.60 -7.15
C PRO A 30 8.56 -17.39 -7.97
N SER A 31 8.43 -17.13 -9.26
CA SER A 31 9.55 -16.78 -10.14
C SER A 31 10.14 -15.41 -9.81
N VAL A 32 9.30 -14.51 -9.28
CA VAL A 32 9.68 -13.20 -8.77
C VAL A 32 9.15 -13.09 -7.34
N MET A 33 9.97 -12.58 -6.42
CA MET A 33 9.58 -12.43 -5.02
C MET A 33 8.38 -11.48 -4.91
N PRO A 34 7.23 -11.93 -4.37
CA PRO A 34 6.09 -11.06 -4.15
C PRO A 34 6.42 -9.98 -3.11
N PRO A 35 6.02 -8.73 -3.34
CA PRO A 35 6.14 -7.69 -2.33
C PRO A 35 5.25 -8.00 -1.11
N ILE A 36 5.77 -7.72 0.08
CA ILE A 36 5.01 -7.86 1.32
C ILE A 36 4.32 -6.53 1.61
N CYS A 37 3.00 -6.51 1.44
CA CYS A 37 2.17 -5.39 1.83
C CYS A 37 1.70 -5.58 3.28
N ILE A 38 1.88 -4.55 4.12
CA ILE A 38 1.40 -4.55 5.50
C ILE A 38 0.52 -3.34 5.74
N GLY A 39 -0.74 -3.59 6.17
CA GLY A 39 -1.64 -2.58 6.69
C GLY A 39 -1.43 -2.43 8.20
N ALA A 40 -1.08 -1.22 8.66
CA ALA A 40 -0.90 -0.95 10.09
C ALA A 40 -1.12 0.53 10.41
N TYR A 41 -1.60 0.78 11.64
CA TYR A 41 -1.88 2.11 12.17
C TYR A 41 -1.22 2.41 13.52
N GLY A 42 -0.86 1.36 14.27
CA GLY A 42 -0.30 1.49 15.62
C GLY A 42 1.13 2.02 15.60
N GLU A 43 1.35 3.18 16.24
CA GLU A 43 2.62 3.92 16.18
C GLU A 43 3.76 3.21 16.92
N GLN A 44 3.45 2.43 17.97
CA GLN A 44 4.46 1.80 18.81
C GLN A 44 4.98 0.45 18.25
N ILE A 45 4.14 -0.31 17.56
CA ILE A 45 4.49 -1.66 17.10
C ILE A 45 4.26 -1.81 15.60
N GLY A 46 3.06 -1.46 15.12
CA GLY A 46 2.63 -1.72 13.74
C GLY A 46 3.48 -0.95 12.72
N LEU A 47 3.53 0.38 12.83
CA LEU A 47 4.29 1.21 11.90
C LEU A 47 5.81 0.95 11.93
N PRO A 48 6.46 0.77 13.11
CA PRO A 48 7.85 0.32 13.16
C PRO A 48 8.09 -1.05 12.51
N MET A 49 7.14 -1.98 12.61
CA MET A 49 7.22 -3.27 11.93
C MET A 49 7.14 -3.11 10.41
N VAL A 50 6.25 -2.23 9.91
CA VAL A 50 6.17 -1.89 8.48
C VAL A 50 7.51 -1.40 7.98
N GLY A 51 8.11 -0.39 8.65
CA GLY A 51 9.40 0.17 8.26
C GLY A 51 10.51 -0.89 8.15
N ARG A 52 10.52 -1.85 9.08
CA ARG A 52 11.54 -2.91 9.10
C ARG A 52 11.33 -4.02 8.07
N LEU A 53 10.07 -4.38 7.74
CA LEU A 53 9.77 -5.65 7.09
C LEU A 53 8.98 -5.54 5.79
N ALA A 54 8.16 -4.49 5.62
CA ALA A 54 7.28 -4.35 4.48
C ALA A 54 8.01 -3.83 3.23
N ASP A 55 7.50 -4.21 2.08
CA ASP A 55 7.83 -3.61 0.79
C ASP A 55 6.79 -2.54 0.43
N VAL A 56 5.55 -2.69 0.93
CA VAL A 56 4.44 -1.75 0.74
C VAL A 56 3.77 -1.48 2.08
N TRP A 57 3.52 -0.21 2.40
CA TRP A 57 2.64 0.18 3.50
C TRP A 57 1.27 0.57 2.94
N ASN A 58 0.23 -0.21 3.26
CA ASN A 58 -1.14 0.16 2.93
C ASN A 58 -1.80 0.87 4.11
N SER A 59 -2.44 2.00 3.83
CA SER A 59 -3.05 2.87 4.83
C SER A 59 -4.32 3.54 4.28
N SER A 60 -5.00 4.35 5.09
CA SER A 60 -6.03 5.29 4.68
C SER A 60 -5.92 6.58 5.49
N LEU A 61 -6.44 7.70 4.97
CA LEU A 61 -6.33 9.02 5.63
C LEU A 61 -7.19 9.11 6.89
N HIS A 62 -8.28 8.37 6.99
CA HIS A 62 -9.31 8.49 8.05
C HIS A 62 -9.70 9.94 8.35
N GLY A 63 -9.69 10.79 7.30
CA GLY A 63 -10.08 12.20 7.38
C GLY A 63 -9.07 13.14 8.06
N ASN A 64 -7.85 12.67 8.38
CA ASN A 64 -6.82 13.51 9.00
C ASN A 64 -5.45 13.32 8.34
N GLU A 65 -5.14 14.20 7.39
CA GLU A 65 -3.89 14.18 6.63
C GLU A 65 -2.65 14.41 7.51
N ASP A 66 -2.69 15.36 8.45
CA ASP A 66 -1.55 15.64 9.34
C ASP A 66 -1.17 14.43 10.19
N GLN A 67 -2.16 13.68 10.68
CA GLN A 67 -1.90 12.44 11.41
C GLN A 67 -1.35 11.35 10.49
N TRP A 68 -1.83 11.26 9.26
CA TRP A 68 -1.32 10.31 8.29
C TRP A 68 0.14 10.61 7.93
N ILE A 69 0.50 11.88 7.70
CA ILE A 69 1.88 12.31 7.45
C ILE A 69 2.80 11.88 8.61
N LYS A 70 2.41 12.11 9.85
CA LYS A 70 3.18 11.67 11.03
C LYS A 70 3.39 10.14 11.02
N LYS A 71 2.37 9.36 10.67
CA LYS A 71 2.47 7.90 10.58
C LYS A 71 3.41 7.45 9.46
N ARG A 72 3.33 8.08 8.28
CA ARG A 72 4.28 7.86 7.19
C ARG A 72 5.72 8.10 7.65
N ASP A 73 5.94 9.19 8.38
CA ASP A 73 7.28 9.56 8.85
C ASP A 73 7.80 8.56 9.90
N ILE A 74 6.94 7.96 10.74
CA ILE A 74 7.31 6.84 11.64
C ILE A 74 7.76 5.62 10.82
N VAL A 75 7.05 5.27 9.76
CA VAL A 75 7.43 4.16 8.87
C VAL A 75 8.81 4.41 8.27
N ARG A 76 9.04 5.60 7.72
CA ARG A 76 10.32 6.00 7.11
C ARG A 76 11.49 6.02 8.11
N ALA A 77 11.27 6.62 9.28
CA ALA A 77 12.27 6.63 10.35
C ALA A 77 12.62 5.20 10.80
N SER A 78 11.64 4.31 10.91
CA SER A 78 11.86 2.91 11.28
C SER A 78 12.59 2.10 10.22
N ALA A 79 12.37 2.40 8.93
CA ALA A 79 13.14 1.83 7.83
C ALA A 79 14.61 2.24 7.92
N GLN A 80 14.87 3.54 8.12
CA GLN A 80 16.22 4.08 8.27
C GLN A 80 16.96 3.46 9.47
N GLN A 81 16.29 3.33 10.62
CA GLN A 81 16.85 2.68 11.81
C GLN A 81 17.19 1.20 11.57
N ALA A 82 16.46 0.55 10.68
CA ALA A 82 16.72 -0.83 10.26
C ALA A 82 17.78 -0.97 9.14
N GLY A 83 18.43 0.12 8.75
CA GLY A 83 19.42 0.14 7.68
C GLY A 83 18.83 0.00 6.27
N ARG A 84 17.53 0.28 6.10
CA ARG A 84 16.84 0.26 4.82
C ARG A 84 16.69 1.69 4.26
N ASP A 85 16.67 1.82 2.95
CA ASP A 85 16.27 3.08 2.33
C ASP A 85 14.78 3.36 2.65
N PRO A 86 14.45 4.50 3.31
CA PRO A 86 13.08 4.87 3.59
C PRO A 86 12.19 4.99 2.34
N LYS A 87 12.78 5.32 1.18
CA LYS A 87 12.08 5.42 -0.10
C LYS A 87 11.84 4.06 -0.77
N SER A 88 12.47 2.98 -0.28
CA SER A 88 12.22 1.63 -0.79
C SER A 88 10.86 1.06 -0.39
N ILE A 89 10.14 1.73 0.51
CA ILE A 89 8.80 1.32 0.94
C ILE A 89 7.78 2.10 0.10
N GLU A 90 7.05 1.36 -0.73
CA GLU A 90 5.94 1.91 -1.49
C GLU A 90 4.80 2.34 -0.56
N ILE A 91 4.26 3.53 -0.77
CA ILE A 91 3.14 4.05 -0.01
C ILE A 91 1.84 3.80 -0.80
N SER A 92 1.04 2.88 -0.28
CA SER A 92 -0.28 2.55 -0.82
C SER A 92 -1.37 3.19 0.05
N LEU A 93 -2.35 3.84 -0.59
CA LEU A 93 -3.46 4.47 0.08
C LEU A 93 -4.79 3.89 -0.39
N THR A 94 -5.61 3.45 0.56
CA THR A 94 -6.99 3.05 0.30
C THR A 94 -7.89 4.27 0.43
N ILE A 95 -8.70 4.52 -0.62
CA ILE A 95 -9.69 5.58 -0.70
C ILE A 95 -11.06 4.93 -0.89
N GLU A 96 -11.93 5.11 0.09
CA GLU A 96 -13.31 4.65 0.07
C GLU A 96 -14.22 5.86 -0.20
N ARG A 97 -14.69 6.01 -1.41
CA ARG A 97 -15.64 7.07 -1.76
C ARG A 97 -16.41 6.70 -3.05
N PRO A 98 -17.64 7.23 -3.23
CA PRO A 98 -18.42 6.99 -4.44
C PRO A 98 -17.69 7.48 -5.69
N LEU A 99 -18.00 6.85 -6.83
CA LEU A 99 -17.60 7.36 -8.13
C LEU A 99 -18.15 8.76 -8.38
N PRO A 100 -17.39 9.67 -9.00
CA PRO A 100 -17.87 10.99 -9.35
C PRO A 100 -19.01 10.90 -10.37
N THR A 101 -20.01 11.76 -10.21
CA THR A 101 -21.21 11.81 -11.08
C THR A 101 -21.22 13.02 -11.99
N THR A 102 -20.41 14.04 -11.70
CA THR A 102 -20.28 15.29 -12.46
C THR A 102 -18.82 15.53 -12.87
N ASP A 103 -18.62 16.38 -13.88
CA ASP A 103 -17.28 16.77 -14.32
C ASP A 103 -16.50 17.51 -13.23
N SER A 104 -17.20 18.32 -12.43
CA SER A 104 -16.59 19.02 -11.27
C SER A 104 -16.11 18.04 -10.21
N GLU A 105 -16.88 16.99 -9.90
CA GLU A 105 -16.47 15.95 -8.95
C GLU A 105 -15.30 15.13 -9.51
N SER A 106 -15.26 14.89 -10.81
CA SER A 106 -14.14 14.21 -11.47
C SER A 106 -12.85 15.04 -11.39
N ALA A 107 -12.94 16.33 -11.67
CA ALA A 107 -11.82 17.27 -11.56
C ALA A 107 -11.28 17.33 -10.12
N GLN A 108 -12.17 17.47 -9.14
CA GLN A 108 -11.77 17.48 -7.72
C GLN A 108 -11.12 16.16 -7.31
N PHE A 109 -11.64 15.01 -7.78
CA PHE A 109 -11.02 13.71 -7.48
C PHE A 109 -9.62 13.61 -8.08
N ALA A 110 -9.42 14.08 -9.31
CA ALA A 110 -8.12 14.12 -9.94
C ALA A 110 -7.11 15.00 -9.17
N ASP A 111 -7.55 16.18 -8.69
CA ASP A 111 -6.73 17.09 -7.91
C ASP A 111 -6.37 16.50 -6.54
N ASP A 112 -7.31 15.81 -5.88
CA ASP A 112 -7.04 15.09 -4.62
C ASP A 112 -5.99 13.99 -4.83
N LEU A 113 -6.04 13.23 -5.94
CA LEU A 113 -5.02 12.22 -6.23
C LEU A 113 -3.65 12.83 -6.50
N ARG A 114 -3.58 13.94 -7.26
CA ARG A 114 -2.32 14.67 -7.49
C ARG A 114 -1.69 15.15 -6.19
N HIS A 115 -2.51 15.75 -5.32
CA HIS A 115 -2.05 16.18 -4.01
C HIS A 115 -1.48 15.00 -3.19
N LEU A 116 -2.13 13.84 -3.20
CA LEU A 116 -1.63 12.65 -2.52
C LEU A 116 -0.33 12.11 -3.14
N ILE A 117 -0.17 12.22 -4.45
CA ILE A 117 1.10 11.86 -5.12
C ILE A 117 2.23 12.80 -4.67
N GLU A 118 1.97 14.10 -4.49
CA GLU A 118 2.95 15.04 -3.92
C GLU A 118 3.35 14.67 -2.48
N LEU A 119 2.48 13.96 -1.75
CA LEU A 119 2.75 13.39 -0.45
C LEU A 119 3.45 12.01 -0.50
N ASP A 120 3.98 11.60 -1.67
CA ASP A 120 4.65 10.33 -1.94
C ASP A 120 3.73 9.09 -1.93
N VAL A 121 2.43 9.23 -2.12
CA VAL A 121 1.57 8.07 -2.41
C VAL A 121 1.80 7.64 -3.85
N SER A 122 2.20 6.40 -4.06
CA SER A 122 2.51 5.83 -5.38
C SER A 122 1.53 4.75 -5.84
N HIS A 123 0.72 4.24 -4.93
CA HIS A 123 -0.28 3.22 -5.22
C HIS A 123 -1.62 3.54 -4.56
N PHE A 124 -2.70 3.49 -5.35
CA PHE A 124 -4.05 3.73 -4.87
C PHE A 124 -4.90 2.47 -4.96
N VAL A 125 -5.55 2.14 -3.85
CA VAL A 125 -6.63 1.14 -3.79
C VAL A 125 -7.94 1.92 -3.69
N LEU A 126 -8.74 1.87 -4.75
CA LEU A 126 -9.97 2.66 -4.84
C LEU A 126 -11.17 1.74 -4.63
N ASP A 127 -11.92 1.97 -3.55
CA ASP A 127 -13.16 1.27 -3.27
C ASP A 127 -14.35 2.19 -3.55
N PHE A 128 -15.08 1.88 -4.59
CA PHE A 128 -16.27 2.60 -5.03
C PHE A 128 -17.58 1.94 -4.55
N GLY A 129 -17.48 0.91 -3.70
CA GLY A 129 -18.60 0.07 -3.32
C GLY A 129 -19.09 -0.79 -4.50
N HIS A 130 -20.40 -0.79 -4.73
CA HIS A 130 -21.03 -1.61 -5.76
C HIS A 130 -21.68 -0.74 -6.85
N PRO A 131 -20.94 -0.26 -7.87
CA PRO A 131 -21.53 0.51 -8.96
C PRO A 131 -22.56 -0.35 -9.71
N LYS A 132 -23.75 0.23 -9.97
CA LYS A 132 -24.87 -0.48 -10.62
C LYS A 132 -24.69 -0.67 -12.13
N SER A 133 -23.73 0.06 -12.73
CA SER A 133 -23.39 -0.02 -14.15
C SER A 133 -21.92 0.27 -14.38
N THR A 134 -21.40 -0.03 -15.56
CA THR A 134 -20.01 0.21 -15.94
C THR A 134 -19.74 1.67 -16.34
N GLU A 135 -20.75 2.42 -16.72
CA GLU A 135 -20.60 3.80 -17.22
C GLU A 135 -19.89 4.76 -16.26
N PRO A 136 -20.23 4.83 -14.95
CA PRO A 136 -19.49 5.67 -14.00
C PRO A 136 -18.02 5.25 -13.85
N VAL A 137 -17.72 3.95 -13.98
CA VAL A 137 -16.34 3.43 -13.93
C VAL A 137 -15.55 3.89 -15.15
N LEU A 138 -16.13 3.80 -16.35
CA LEU A 138 -15.48 4.25 -17.58
C LEU A 138 -15.23 5.76 -17.55
N ARG A 139 -16.23 6.55 -17.10
CA ARG A 139 -16.05 8.00 -16.88
C ARG A 139 -14.89 8.28 -15.93
N PHE A 140 -14.80 7.58 -14.81
CA PHE A 140 -13.70 7.73 -13.84
C PHE A 140 -12.35 7.44 -14.48
N ILE A 141 -12.25 6.38 -15.29
CA ILE A 141 -11.01 6.04 -15.99
C ILE A 141 -10.62 7.19 -16.94
N GLU A 142 -11.56 7.71 -17.73
CA GLU A 142 -11.29 8.75 -18.72
C GLU A 142 -11.01 10.12 -18.10
N GLN A 143 -11.80 10.52 -17.11
CA GLN A 143 -11.75 11.88 -16.55
C GLN A 143 -10.86 12.04 -15.34
N VAL A 144 -10.50 10.95 -14.65
CA VAL A 144 -9.67 10.98 -13.45
C VAL A 144 -8.36 10.23 -13.65
N MET A 145 -8.43 8.92 -13.95
CA MET A 145 -7.22 8.11 -13.98
C MET A 145 -6.27 8.48 -15.12
N GLN A 146 -6.78 8.68 -16.35
CA GLN A 146 -5.93 9.00 -17.50
C GLN A 146 -5.22 10.35 -17.33
N PRO A 147 -5.89 11.45 -16.97
CA PRO A 147 -5.22 12.73 -16.72
C PRO A 147 -4.13 12.64 -15.64
N VAL A 148 -4.44 12.01 -14.49
CA VAL A 148 -3.46 11.87 -13.39
C VAL A 148 -2.22 11.05 -13.81
N LYS A 149 -2.39 10.00 -14.64
CA LYS A 149 -1.25 9.20 -15.15
C LYS A 149 -0.38 9.94 -16.17
N THR A 150 -0.96 10.88 -16.92
CA THR A 150 -0.23 11.62 -17.96
C THR A 150 0.64 12.71 -17.37
N ASP A 151 0.32 13.19 -16.17
CA ASP A 151 1.05 14.24 -15.47
C ASP A 151 2.30 13.74 -14.72
N HIS A 152 2.50 12.41 -14.67
CA HIS A 152 3.59 11.70 -13.98
C HIS A 152 4.21 10.60 -14.84
#